data_eef840ce519c026dbb9cb8efe4e503c1
#
_entry.id   eef840ce519c026dbb9cb8efe4e503c1
#
_cell.length_a   1.000
_cell.length_b   1.000
_cell.length_c   1.000
_cell.angle_alpha   90.00
_cell.angle_beta   90.00
_cell.angle_gamma   90.00
#
_symmetry.space_group_name_H-M   'P 1'
#
loop_
_entity.id
_entity.type
_entity.pdbx_description
1 polymer ?
#
loop_
_entity_poly.entity_id
_entity_poly.type
_entity_poly.pdbx_seq_one_letter_code
_entity_poly.pdbx_strand_id
1 'polypeptide(L)'
;AHARNMVIFAEMNIFADGQNIVKRGAIFDKHKKWQATNYVPRKGLLPVTEIEGKPTMFLNPALKEVQKYEIDVIKEVVRNYAFDGIMLDRARYDCIDSVFSPESKKMFEKFIGKKVEKFPEDIFEWRPNAEGGIDRVGSPYYHQWLTWRASVIYNFIKDVRTSIKKIKPECMLAAYTGAWYPT
;
A
#
# COMPACT_ATOMS: atom_id res chain seq x y z
N ALA A 1 9.21 -21.73 -21.68
CA ALA A 1 7.78 -21.48 -21.60
C ALA A 1 7.22 -21.12 -22.98
N HIS A 2 7.70 -20.05 -23.64
CA HIS A 2 7.18 -19.61 -24.96
C HIS A 2 7.28 -20.68 -26.03
N ALA A 3 8.37 -21.47 -26.07
CA ALA A 3 8.48 -22.62 -26.99
C ALA A 3 7.40 -23.70 -26.81
N ARG A 4 6.61 -23.61 -25.73
CA ARG A 4 5.47 -24.49 -25.43
C ARG A 4 4.14 -23.74 -25.45
N ASN A 5 4.09 -22.54 -26.05
CA ASN A 5 2.92 -21.66 -26.11
C ASN A 5 2.37 -21.28 -24.70
N MET A 6 3.25 -21.17 -23.70
CA MET A 6 2.86 -20.78 -22.33
C MET A 6 3.05 -19.29 -22.16
N VAL A 7 2.05 -18.64 -21.56
CA VAL A 7 2.09 -17.23 -21.15
C VAL A 7 2.85 -17.10 -19.83
N ILE A 8 3.74 -16.11 -19.74
CA ILE A 8 4.60 -15.88 -18.56
C ILE A 8 4.31 -14.50 -17.96
N PHE A 9 3.99 -14.49 -16.67
CA PHE A 9 3.88 -13.26 -15.88
C PHE A 9 5.07 -13.11 -14.94
N ALA A 10 5.59 -11.89 -14.83
CA ALA A 10 6.44 -11.53 -13.71
C ALA A 10 5.56 -11.07 -12.56
N GLU A 11 5.57 -11.82 -11.47
CA GLU A 11 4.93 -11.39 -10.22
C GLU A 11 5.87 -10.42 -9.48
N MET A 12 5.34 -9.26 -9.11
CA MET A 12 6.08 -8.20 -8.45
C MET A 12 5.40 -7.80 -7.15
N ASN A 13 6.18 -7.81 -6.08
CA ASN A 13 5.74 -7.41 -4.76
C ASN A 13 5.73 -5.89 -4.66
N ILE A 14 4.55 -5.29 -4.51
CA ILE A 14 4.33 -3.84 -4.53
C ILE A 14 4.04 -3.33 -3.12
N PHE A 15 4.60 -2.17 -2.75
CA PHE A 15 4.43 -1.52 -1.44
C PHE A 15 4.82 -2.39 -0.23
N ALA A 16 5.59 -3.44 -0.45
CA ALA A 16 6.09 -4.28 0.63
C ALA A 16 7.57 -4.56 0.39
N ASP A 17 8.43 -3.85 1.07
CA ASP A 17 9.88 -3.94 0.89
C ASP A 17 10.59 -4.14 2.24
N GLY A 18 11.68 -4.89 2.16
CA GLY A 18 12.50 -5.20 3.31
C GLY A 18 11.90 -6.22 4.27
N GLN A 19 12.80 -6.88 4.99
CA GLN A 19 12.51 -7.88 6.00
C GLN A 19 12.59 -7.23 7.39
N ASN A 20 11.44 -7.05 8.05
CA ASN A 20 11.37 -6.33 9.32
C ASN A 20 11.93 -7.12 10.50
N ILE A 21 11.95 -8.46 10.45
CA ILE A 21 12.50 -9.29 11.51
C ILE A 21 14.02 -9.11 11.61
N VAL A 22 14.71 -9.17 10.46
CA VAL A 22 16.18 -9.00 10.39
C VAL A 22 16.61 -7.56 10.09
N LYS A 23 15.65 -6.62 10.01
CA LYS A 23 15.89 -5.18 9.82
C LYS A 23 16.77 -4.86 8.61
N ARG A 24 16.51 -5.47 7.46
CA ARG A 24 17.31 -5.27 6.24
C ARG A 24 16.47 -5.26 4.97
N GLY A 25 17.01 -4.61 3.93
CA GLY A 25 16.42 -4.49 2.61
C GLY A 25 16.86 -3.18 1.95
N ALA A 26 16.88 -3.13 0.63
CA ALA A 26 17.40 -1.98 -0.11
C ALA A 26 16.65 -0.68 0.23
N ILE A 27 15.32 -0.73 0.32
CA ILE A 27 14.50 0.42 0.71
C ILE A 27 14.52 0.60 2.23
N PHE A 28 14.48 -0.49 2.99
CA PHE A 28 14.55 -0.45 4.45
C PHE A 28 15.74 0.38 4.93
N ASP A 29 16.90 0.21 4.32
CA ASP A 29 18.11 0.87 4.76
C ASP A 29 18.20 2.33 4.28
N LYS A 30 17.70 2.62 3.08
CA LYS A 30 17.88 3.92 2.42
C LYS A 30 16.71 4.87 2.58
N HIS A 31 15.50 4.35 2.73
CA HIS A 31 14.25 5.11 2.63
C HIS A 31 13.27 4.81 3.77
N LYS A 32 13.74 4.76 5.03
CA LYS A 32 12.90 4.48 6.21
C LYS A 32 11.65 5.37 6.30
N LYS A 33 11.72 6.62 5.83
CA LYS A 33 10.58 7.54 5.81
C LYS A 33 9.44 7.11 4.86
N TRP A 34 9.68 6.15 3.98
CA TRP A 34 8.65 5.63 3.08
C TRP A 34 7.73 4.60 3.74
N GLN A 35 8.10 4.11 4.90
CA GLN A 35 7.33 3.12 5.62
C GLN A 35 5.93 3.63 6.03
N ALA A 36 5.00 2.70 6.13
CA ALA A 36 3.68 2.98 6.67
C ALA A 36 3.75 3.32 8.17
N THR A 37 2.88 4.22 8.60
CA THR A 37 2.64 4.53 10.01
C THR A 37 1.27 3.99 10.39
N ASN A 38 1.21 3.16 11.42
CA ASN A 38 -0.03 2.51 11.84
C ASN A 38 -0.59 3.14 13.12
N TYR A 39 -1.91 3.21 13.20
CA TYR A 39 -2.61 3.60 14.43
C TYR A 39 -2.88 2.36 15.30
N VAL A 40 -2.06 2.17 16.33
CA VAL A 40 -2.03 0.96 17.15
C VAL A 40 -2.80 1.18 18.45
N PRO A 41 -3.69 0.23 18.87
CA PRO A 41 -4.43 0.35 20.13
C PRO A 41 -3.51 0.62 21.32
N ARG A 42 -3.84 1.58 22.15
CA ARG A 42 -3.12 1.98 23.38
C ARG A 42 -1.68 2.50 23.16
N LYS A 43 -1.14 2.39 21.94
CA LYS A 43 0.24 2.82 21.61
C LYS A 43 0.29 4.04 20.71
N GLY A 44 -0.85 4.44 20.08
CA GLY A 44 -0.90 5.57 19.16
C GLY A 44 -0.29 5.27 17.79
N LEU A 45 0.37 6.26 17.20
CA LEU A 45 0.96 6.16 15.86
C LEU A 45 2.37 5.57 15.95
N LEU A 46 2.58 4.43 15.28
CA LEU A 46 3.88 3.77 15.21
C LEU A 46 4.27 3.47 13.76
N PRO A 47 5.55 3.66 13.41
CA PRO A 47 6.10 3.13 12.17
C PRO A 47 5.91 1.61 12.10
N VAL A 48 5.62 1.07 10.92
CA VAL A 48 5.38 -0.38 10.77
C VAL A 48 6.56 -1.23 11.25
N THR A 49 7.79 -0.71 11.14
CA THR A 49 9.01 -1.41 11.58
C THR A 49 9.16 -1.50 13.10
N GLU A 50 8.38 -0.76 13.87
CA GLU A 50 8.36 -0.78 15.34
C GLU A 50 7.22 -1.63 15.90
N ILE A 51 6.38 -2.19 15.04
CA ILE A 51 5.26 -3.04 15.44
C ILE A 51 5.72 -4.50 15.50
N GLU A 52 5.59 -5.09 16.69
CA GLU A 52 5.90 -6.49 16.90
C GLU A 52 5.03 -7.41 16.02
N GLY A 53 5.63 -8.48 15.51
CA GLY A 53 4.94 -9.46 14.66
C GLY A 53 4.74 -9.01 13.18
N LYS A 54 5.13 -7.81 12.80
CA LYS A 54 5.12 -7.39 11.38
C LYS A 54 6.39 -7.89 10.67
N PRO A 55 6.29 -8.87 9.77
CA PRO A 55 7.47 -9.45 9.12
C PRO A 55 8.07 -8.57 8.03
N THR A 56 7.27 -7.69 7.46
CA THR A 56 7.63 -6.89 6.27
C THR A 56 7.47 -5.39 6.57
N MET A 57 8.39 -4.58 6.04
CA MET A 57 8.21 -3.14 6.01
C MET A 57 7.25 -2.77 4.88
N PHE A 58 5.99 -2.52 5.20
CA PHE A 58 5.06 -1.93 4.25
C PHE A 58 5.37 -0.45 4.02
N LEU A 59 5.33 -0.05 2.76
CA LEU A 59 5.50 1.33 2.34
C LEU A 59 4.16 2.08 2.37
N ASN A 60 4.23 3.39 2.40
CA ASN A 60 3.03 4.23 2.28
C ASN A 60 2.66 4.45 0.80
N PRO A 61 1.59 3.81 0.28
CA PRO A 61 1.20 3.94 -1.13
C PRO A 61 0.80 5.36 -1.55
N ALA A 62 0.48 6.24 -0.60
CA ALA A 62 0.09 7.61 -0.90
C ALA A 62 1.28 8.51 -1.27
N LEU A 63 2.51 8.14 -0.90
CA LEU A 63 3.71 8.91 -1.22
C LEU A 63 4.04 8.80 -2.71
N LYS A 64 4.18 9.94 -3.38
CA LYS A 64 4.47 9.99 -4.83
C LYS A 64 5.84 9.42 -5.18
N GLU A 65 6.82 9.60 -4.31
CA GLU A 65 8.16 9.02 -4.47
C GLU A 65 8.14 7.49 -4.39
N VAL A 66 7.27 6.91 -3.54
CA VAL A 66 7.06 5.46 -3.46
C VAL A 66 6.41 4.95 -4.75
N GLN A 67 5.31 5.58 -5.19
CA GLN A 67 4.64 5.22 -6.45
C GLN A 67 5.60 5.30 -7.64
N LYS A 68 6.40 6.37 -7.70
CA LYS A 68 7.39 6.54 -8.77
C LYS A 68 8.42 5.42 -8.78
N TYR A 69 8.97 5.09 -7.62
CA TYR A 69 9.94 4.00 -7.47
C TYR A 69 9.38 2.67 -7.99
N GLU A 70 8.19 2.28 -7.50
CA GLU A 70 7.53 1.04 -7.92
C GLU A 70 7.27 1.01 -9.45
N ILE A 71 6.79 2.12 -10.02
CA ILE A 71 6.57 2.23 -11.47
C ILE A 71 7.90 2.11 -12.23
N ASP A 72 8.98 2.70 -11.75
CA ASP A 72 10.26 2.64 -12.44
C ASP A 72 10.85 1.23 -12.42
N VAL A 73 10.72 0.50 -11.32
CA VAL A 73 11.09 -0.93 -11.22
C VAL A 73 10.26 -1.78 -12.19
N ILE A 74 8.94 -1.58 -12.22
CA ILE A 74 8.05 -2.29 -13.17
C ILE A 74 8.48 -2.00 -14.62
N LYS A 75 8.77 -0.75 -14.96
CA LYS A 75 9.22 -0.36 -16.30
C LYS A 75 10.55 -1.02 -16.68
N GLU A 76 11.46 -1.15 -15.72
CA GLU A 76 12.73 -1.86 -15.93
C GLU A 76 12.48 -3.32 -16.29
N VAL A 77 11.62 -4.02 -15.54
CA VAL A 77 11.26 -5.41 -15.82
C VAL A 77 10.61 -5.57 -17.19
N VAL A 78 9.67 -4.70 -17.56
CA VAL A 78 8.99 -4.76 -18.86
C VAL A 78 9.95 -4.52 -20.03
N ARG A 79 10.98 -3.69 -19.86
CA ARG A 79 11.97 -3.40 -20.92
C ARG A 79 12.98 -4.52 -21.12
N ASN A 80 13.42 -5.12 -20.02
CA ASN A 80 14.64 -5.95 -20.03
C ASN A 80 14.34 -7.46 -20.08
N TYR A 81 13.08 -7.87 -19.86
CA TYR A 81 12.74 -9.29 -19.78
C TYR A 81 11.55 -9.66 -20.66
N ALA A 82 11.60 -10.89 -21.20
CA ALA A 82 10.61 -11.41 -22.13
C ALA A 82 9.36 -11.99 -21.41
N PHE A 83 8.69 -11.19 -20.60
CA PHE A 83 7.40 -11.54 -19.99
C PHE A 83 6.23 -11.08 -20.85
N ASP A 84 5.12 -11.81 -20.82
CA ASP A 84 3.87 -11.46 -21.49
C ASP A 84 3.01 -10.51 -20.66
N GLY A 85 3.25 -10.50 -19.35
CA GLY A 85 2.51 -9.63 -18.43
C GLY A 85 3.21 -9.42 -17.09
N ILE A 86 2.67 -8.49 -16.35
CA ILE A 86 3.05 -8.17 -14.96
C ILE A 86 1.86 -8.51 -14.06
N MET A 87 2.13 -9.21 -12.97
CA MET A 87 1.18 -9.45 -11.88
C MET A 87 1.61 -8.65 -10.65
N LEU A 88 0.75 -7.76 -10.20
CA LEU A 88 0.98 -6.96 -9.00
C LEU A 88 0.52 -7.74 -7.77
N ASP A 89 1.45 -8.24 -6.94
CA ASP A 89 1.15 -8.70 -5.59
C ASP A 89 1.27 -7.53 -4.62
N ARG A 90 0.45 -7.53 -3.57
CA ARG A 90 0.43 -6.53 -2.50
C ARG A 90 0.31 -5.07 -2.97
N ALA A 91 -0.27 -4.82 -4.14
CA ALA A 91 -0.65 -3.48 -4.56
C ALA A 91 -1.81 -2.94 -3.70
N ARG A 92 -1.60 -2.87 -2.40
CA ARG A 92 -2.59 -2.56 -1.35
C ARG A 92 -1.93 -1.96 -0.11
N TYR A 93 -2.74 -1.50 0.80
CA TYR A 93 -2.28 -1.14 2.14
C TYR A 93 -2.00 -2.41 2.99
N ASP A 94 -1.13 -2.29 3.98
CA ASP A 94 -0.87 -3.37 4.95
C ASP A 94 -2.17 -3.84 5.64
N CYS A 95 -2.85 -2.88 6.25
CA CYS A 95 -4.09 -3.10 6.99
C CYS A 95 -4.94 -1.81 6.99
N ILE A 96 -6.12 -1.87 7.60
CA ILE A 96 -7.02 -0.73 7.67
C ILE A 96 -6.49 0.39 8.57
N ASP A 97 -5.75 0.03 9.60
CA ASP A 97 -5.11 0.92 10.59
C ASP A 97 -3.73 1.41 10.14
N SER A 98 -3.35 1.22 8.88
CA SER A 98 -2.09 1.71 8.33
C SER A 98 -2.21 3.06 7.62
N VAL A 99 -1.05 3.75 7.47
CA VAL A 99 -0.87 4.97 6.65
C VAL A 99 -1.39 6.26 7.33
N PHE A 100 -1.24 6.33 8.64
CA PHE A 100 -1.62 7.51 9.42
C PHE A 100 -0.44 8.50 9.63
N SER A 101 0.40 8.70 8.61
CA SER A 101 1.48 9.70 8.69
C SER A 101 0.95 11.13 8.53
N PRO A 102 1.72 12.15 8.95
CA PRO A 102 1.38 13.56 8.73
C PRO A 102 1.18 13.91 7.25
N GLU A 103 1.95 13.29 6.35
CA GLU A 103 1.82 13.47 4.89
C GLU A 103 0.48 12.91 4.41
N SER A 104 0.10 11.73 4.90
CA SER A 104 -1.19 11.11 4.56
C SER A 104 -2.37 11.97 5.06
N LYS A 105 -2.27 12.54 6.27
CA LYS A 105 -3.24 13.52 6.77
C LYS A 105 -3.41 14.67 5.78
N LYS A 106 -2.32 15.33 5.39
CA LYS A 106 -2.36 16.46 4.45
C LYS A 106 -2.98 16.10 3.11
N MET A 107 -2.64 14.92 2.56
CA MET A 107 -3.21 14.44 1.29
C MET A 107 -4.70 14.14 1.42
N PHE A 108 -5.11 13.55 2.53
CA PHE A 108 -6.52 13.28 2.81
C PHE A 108 -7.33 14.58 3.00
N GLU A 109 -6.83 15.52 3.78
CA GLU A 109 -7.46 16.84 3.94
C GLU A 109 -7.66 17.55 2.60
N LYS A 110 -6.65 17.48 1.71
CA LYS A 110 -6.76 18.00 0.34
C LYS A 110 -7.85 17.27 -0.45
N PHE A 111 -7.97 15.96 -0.29
CA PHE A 111 -8.97 15.15 -1.00
C PHE A 111 -10.40 15.50 -0.58
N ILE A 112 -10.64 15.70 0.72
CA ILE A 112 -11.99 16.04 1.23
C ILE A 112 -12.28 17.55 1.24
N GLY A 113 -11.27 18.41 0.99
CA GLY A 113 -11.41 19.86 1.02
C GLY A 113 -11.63 20.46 2.41
N LYS A 114 -11.30 19.72 3.47
CA LYS A 114 -11.52 20.11 4.89
C LYS A 114 -10.32 19.72 5.75
N LYS A 115 -10.16 20.45 6.88
CA LYS A 115 -9.23 20.05 7.93
C LYS A 115 -9.80 18.94 8.80
N VAL A 116 -8.91 18.08 9.29
CA VAL A 116 -9.22 17.02 10.27
C VAL A 116 -8.56 17.43 11.58
N GLU A 117 -9.37 17.79 12.56
CA GLU A 117 -8.87 18.38 13.80
C GLU A 117 -8.17 17.34 14.67
N LYS A 118 -8.86 16.24 14.94
CA LYS A 118 -8.35 15.13 15.75
C LYS A 118 -7.97 13.97 14.84
N PHE A 119 -6.69 13.88 14.47
CA PHE A 119 -6.18 12.81 13.62
C PHE A 119 -5.26 11.90 14.43
N PRO A 120 -5.51 10.58 14.47
CA PRO A 120 -6.41 9.79 13.58
C PRO A 120 -7.85 9.60 14.12
N GLU A 121 -8.21 10.11 15.28
CA GLU A 121 -9.47 9.80 15.99
C GLU A 121 -10.71 10.20 15.19
N ASP A 122 -10.67 11.27 14.39
CA ASP A 122 -11.77 11.66 13.50
C ASP A 122 -11.96 10.68 12.31
N ILE A 123 -11.01 9.75 12.10
CA ILE A 123 -11.13 8.66 11.13
C ILE A 123 -11.77 7.44 11.80
N PHE A 124 -11.18 6.95 12.89
CA PHE A 124 -11.74 5.92 13.76
C PHE A 124 -11.07 5.95 15.13
N GLU A 125 -11.76 5.35 16.10
CA GLU A 125 -11.25 5.19 17.45
C GLU A 125 -11.11 3.71 17.82
N TRP A 126 -10.17 3.43 18.71
CA TRP A 126 -10.06 2.14 19.39
C TRP A 126 -10.87 2.19 20.67
N ARG A 127 -11.90 1.34 20.80
CA ARG A 127 -12.76 1.28 21.99
C ARG A 127 -12.75 -0.11 22.62
N PRO A 128 -12.67 -0.21 23.97
CA PRO A 128 -12.88 -1.48 24.65
C PRO A 128 -14.24 -2.08 24.29
N ASN A 129 -14.29 -3.40 24.12
CA ASN A 129 -15.53 -4.14 23.92
C ASN A 129 -15.93 -4.94 25.16
N ALA A 130 -17.13 -5.53 25.16
CA ALA A 130 -17.68 -6.28 26.27
C ALA A 130 -16.92 -7.58 26.57
N GLU A 131 -16.16 -8.08 25.61
CA GLU A 131 -15.36 -9.32 25.70
C GLU A 131 -13.94 -9.10 26.22
N GLY A 132 -13.61 -7.86 26.63
CA GLY A 132 -12.26 -7.49 27.09
C GLY A 132 -11.25 -7.22 25.95
N GLY A 133 -11.72 -7.25 24.72
CA GLY A 133 -10.96 -6.87 23.52
C GLY A 133 -11.02 -5.37 23.22
N ILE A 134 -10.59 -5.02 22.02
CA ILE A 134 -10.61 -3.64 21.53
C ILE A 134 -11.14 -3.64 20.09
N ASP A 135 -12.22 -2.89 19.87
CA ASP A 135 -12.83 -2.71 18.57
C ASP A 135 -12.41 -1.40 17.91
N ARG A 136 -12.44 -1.41 16.59
CA ARG A 136 -12.32 -0.21 15.78
C ARG A 136 -13.71 0.36 15.50
N VAL A 137 -13.96 1.58 15.96
CA VAL A 137 -15.23 2.29 15.77
C VAL A 137 -15.01 3.45 14.80
N GLY A 138 -15.70 3.42 13.68
CA GLY A 138 -15.62 4.47 12.65
C GLY A 138 -16.10 5.82 13.19
N SER A 139 -15.38 6.88 12.84
CA SER A 139 -15.65 8.28 13.18
C SER A 139 -16.13 9.05 11.93
N PRO A 140 -16.44 10.36 12.01
CA PRO A 140 -17.10 11.09 10.93
C PRO A 140 -16.45 10.99 9.54
N TYR A 141 -15.13 10.83 9.46
CA TYR A 141 -14.41 10.75 8.19
C TYR A 141 -14.03 9.32 7.75
N TYR A 142 -14.51 8.28 8.44
CA TYR A 142 -14.11 6.89 8.16
C TYR A 142 -14.34 6.48 6.70
N HIS A 143 -15.55 6.71 6.18
CA HIS A 143 -15.89 6.34 4.79
C HIS A 143 -15.11 7.14 3.75
N GLN A 144 -14.91 8.44 3.99
CA GLN A 144 -14.08 9.27 3.11
C GLN A 144 -12.62 8.82 3.11
N TRP A 145 -12.09 8.41 4.27
CA TRP A 145 -10.75 7.83 4.38
C TRP A 145 -10.61 6.57 3.54
N LEU A 146 -11.56 5.64 3.63
CA LEU A 146 -11.58 4.43 2.80
C LEU A 146 -11.64 4.77 1.30
N THR A 147 -12.50 5.70 0.92
CA THR A 147 -12.64 6.17 -0.47
C THR A 147 -11.34 6.79 -0.97
N TRP A 148 -10.71 7.64 -0.16
CA TRP A 148 -9.40 8.23 -0.51
C TRP A 148 -8.33 7.16 -0.69
N ARG A 149 -8.21 6.23 0.22
CA ARG A 149 -7.25 5.11 0.11
C ARG A 149 -7.48 4.29 -1.16
N ALA A 150 -8.72 3.95 -1.45
CA ALA A 150 -9.07 3.23 -2.68
C ALA A 150 -8.67 4.04 -3.93
N SER A 151 -8.89 5.35 -3.94
CA SER A 151 -8.50 6.22 -5.05
C SER A 151 -6.98 6.27 -5.26
N VAL A 152 -6.18 6.20 -4.20
CA VAL A 152 -4.72 6.15 -4.28
C VAL A 152 -4.26 4.89 -5.02
N ILE A 153 -4.78 3.73 -4.63
CA ILE A 153 -4.43 2.45 -5.28
C ILE A 153 -4.93 2.41 -6.73
N TYR A 154 -6.17 2.84 -6.96
CA TYR A 154 -6.74 2.92 -8.32
C TYR A 154 -5.86 3.77 -9.25
N ASN A 155 -5.48 4.96 -8.82
CA ASN A 155 -4.64 5.85 -9.62
C ASN A 155 -3.25 5.26 -9.86
N PHE A 156 -2.64 4.63 -8.85
CA PHE A 156 -1.37 3.94 -9.02
C PHE A 156 -1.45 2.83 -10.09
N ILE A 157 -2.47 1.95 -10.03
CA ILE A 157 -2.64 0.86 -11.02
C ILE A 157 -2.88 1.44 -12.42
N LYS A 158 -3.64 2.53 -12.54
CA LYS A 158 -3.85 3.26 -13.79
C LYS A 158 -2.53 3.80 -14.36
N ASP A 159 -1.67 4.38 -13.51
CA ASP A 159 -0.37 4.91 -13.89
C ASP A 159 0.60 3.79 -14.30
N VAL A 160 0.60 2.66 -13.59
CA VAL A 160 1.33 1.44 -13.99
C VAL A 160 0.88 1.00 -15.38
N ARG A 161 -0.44 0.80 -15.59
CA ARG A 161 -0.98 0.38 -16.88
C ARG A 161 -0.54 1.32 -18.01
N THR A 162 -0.68 2.61 -17.79
CA THR A 162 -0.28 3.63 -18.77
C THR A 162 1.22 3.53 -19.10
N SER A 163 2.04 3.31 -18.07
CA SER A 163 3.50 3.23 -18.21
C SER A 163 3.95 1.99 -18.98
N ILE A 164 3.41 0.81 -18.64
CA ILE A 164 3.79 -0.44 -19.31
C ILE A 164 3.30 -0.48 -20.77
N LYS A 165 2.09 0.04 -21.05
CA LYS A 165 1.55 0.07 -22.42
C LYS A 165 2.32 1.00 -23.36
N LYS A 166 3.01 2.01 -22.85
CA LYS A 166 3.94 2.85 -23.64
C LYS A 166 5.22 2.12 -24.04
N ILE A 167 5.64 1.10 -23.27
CA ILE A 167 6.86 0.33 -23.52
C ILE A 167 6.53 -0.90 -24.37
N LYS A 168 5.50 -1.63 -23.99
CA LYS A 168 5.06 -2.88 -24.60
C LYS A 168 3.53 -2.90 -24.65
N PRO A 169 2.92 -2.48 -25.79
CA PRO A 169 1.46 -2.34 -25.91
C PRO A 169 0.67 -3.61 -25.59
N GLU A 170 1.22 -4.77 -25.93
CA GLU A 170 0.62 -6.10 -25.69
C GLU A 170 0.80 -6.59 -24.25
N CYS A 171 1.68 -6.01 -23.44
CA CYS A 171 1.95 -6.46 -22.07
C CYS A 171 0.66 -6.47 -21.24
N MET A 172 0.31 -7.62 -20.69
CA MET A 172 -0.84 -7.78 -19.80
C MET A 172 -0.53 -7.22 -18.40
N LEU A 173 -1.57 -6.73 -17.73
CA LEU A 173 -1.49 -6.33 -16.32
C LEU A 173 -2.55 -7.06 -15.53
N ALA A 174 -2.11 -7.77 -14.50
CA ALA A 174 -2.96 -8.45 -13.52
C ALA A 174 -2.64 -7.96 -12.10
N ALA A 175 -3.57 -8.13 -11.19
CA ALA A 175 -3.35 -7.91 -9.77
C ALA A 175 -3.77 -9.14 -8.99
N TYR A 176 -2.95 -9.54 -8.03
CA TYR A 176 -3.32 -10.58 -7.08
C TYR A 176 -4.22 -9.97 -6.01
N THR A 177 -5.48 -10.39 -5.99
CA THR A 177 -6.46 -9.96 -4.99
C THR A 177 -6.74 -11.11 -4.05
N GLY A 178 -6.61 -10.87 -2.74
CA GLY A 178 -7.02 -11.85 -1.74
C GLY A 178 -8.54 -12.08 -1.79
N ALA A 179 -8.98 -13.31 -1.62
CA ALA A 179 -10.39 -13.66 -1.48
C ALA A 179 -10.89 -13.31 -0.07
N TRP A 180 -10.87 -12.04 0.28
CA TRP A 180 -11.40 -11.56 1.55
C TRP A 180 -12.90 -11.30 1.37
N TYR A 181 -13.71 -12.23 1.83
CA TYR A 181 -15.15 -11.98 1.97
C TYR A 181 -15.39 -11.22 3.27
N PRO A 182 -16.19 -10.14 3.26
CA PRO A 182 -16.66 -9.58 4.52
C PRO A 182 -17.52 -10.65 5.20
N THR A 183 -17.09 -11.10 6.37
CA THR A 183 -17.89 -11.92 7.30
C THR A 183 -18.75 -11.00 8.14
#